data_3be6fd4badf3500178465761654be522
#
_entry.id   3be6fd4badf3500178465761654be522
#
_cell.length_a   1.000
_cell.length_b   1.000
_cell.length_c   1.000
_cell.angle_alpha   90.00
_cell.angle_beta   90.00
_cell.angle_gamma   90.00
#
_symmetry.space_group_name_H-M   'P 1'
#
loop_
_entity.id
_entity.type
_entity.pdbx_description
1 polymer ?
#
loop_
_entity_poly.entity_id
_entity_poly.type
_entity_poly.pdbx_seq_one_letter_code
_entity_poly.pdbx_strand_id
1 'polypeptide(L)'
;MSAVWYNSVFSDDKKSARARCDELTDEMYAQTGGKCDGLIVIGRCNKEALKKLKTRFKNVVSVNRNSTNYEVDEVLCDGTKIASSAIEHLIKLGHTNIAYVGHVRNEARYTGYLETLKKHDIEAVPDYVYETNQTEAEGYHVMESVLKNDDKPTAFYCANDITAIGLIKCLNHYRNRYYIPSIISSDNIEESQYTQPMLTTVNLPKEEMGRFGVELLIDRITGRHKNVIRLEIEGNLVVRNSCAPVDETYITEYYI
;
A
#
# COMPACT_ATOMS: atom_id res chain seq x y z
N MET A 1 30.63 3.86 -6.06
CA MET A 1 29.31 3.19 -6.30
C MET A 1 28.39 4.23 -6.90
N SER A 2 27.94 4.05 -8.13
CA SER A 2 26.98 4.95 -8.79
C SER A 2 25.62 4.27 -8.81
N ALA A 3 24.57 4.98 -8.38
CA ALA A 3 23.18 4.49 -8.48
C ALA A 3 22.48 5.23 -9.62
N VAL A 4 21.79 4.49 -10.47
CA VAL A 4 20.92 5.04 -11.51
C VAL A 4 19.48 4.78 -11.07
N TRP A 5 18.67 5.82 -10.99
CA TRP A 5 17.26 5.73 -10.65
C TRP A 5 16.43 5.62 -11.92
N TYR A 6 15.55 4.64 -11.94
CA TYR A 6 14.59 4.47 -13.01
C TYR A 6 13.17 4.41 -12.42
N ASN A 7 12.29 5.31 -12.86
CA ASN A 7 10.91 5.32 -12.42
C ASN A 7 10.03 4.75 -13.53
N SER A 8 9.50 3.55 -13.34
CA SER A 8 8.62 2.92 -14.31
C SER A 8 7.29 2.53 -13.65
N VAL A 9 6.19 2.98 -14.23
CA VAL A 9 4.84 2.52 -13.87
C VAL A 9 4.50 1.36 -14.82
N PHE A 10 4.42 0.15 -14.28
CA PHE A 10 3.93 -1.00 -15.03
C PHE A 10 2.40 -0.96 -15.04
N SER A 11 1.78 -0.75 -16.20
CA SER A 11 0.32 -0.80 -16.35
C SER A 11 -0.18 -2.25 -16.31
N ASP A 12 -1.39 -2.45 -15.78
CA ASP A 12 -2.01 -3.78 -15.66
C ASP A 12 -2.53 -4.36 -17.00
N ASP A 13 -2.41 -3.64 -18.12
CA ASP A 13 -2.78 -4.15 -19.45
C ASP A 13 -1.73 -5.16 -19.93
N LYS A 14 -2.13 -6.45 -19.91
CA LYS A 14 -1.23 -7.62 -20.07
C LYS A 14 -0.44 -7.65 -21.38
N LYS A 15 -0.90 -7.03 -22.47
CA LYS A 15 -0.18 -7.04 -23.76
C LYS A 15 0.78 -5.88 -23.91
N SER A 16 0.37 -4.68 -23.52
CA SER A 16 1.22 -3.48 -23.53
C SER A 16 2.28 -3.54 -22.42
N ALA A 17 1.92 -4.10 -21.26
CA ALA A 17 2.84 -4.28 -20.13
C ALA A 17 4.01 -5.22 -20.46
N ARG A 18 3.81 -6.26 -21.26
CA ARG A 18 4.87 -7.22 -21.60
C ARG A 18 5.90 -6.62 -22.56
N ALA A 19 5.46 -5.97 -23.64
CA ALA A 19 6.35 -5.31 -24.58
C ALA A 19 7.12 -4.15 -23.93
N ARG A 20 6.44 -3.34 -23.12
CA ARG A 20 7.04 -2.23 -22.38
C ARG A 20 8.02 -2.69 -21.30
N CYS A 21 7.79 -3.84 -20.66
CA CYS A 21 8.72 -4.43 -19.70
C CYS A 21 10.03 -4.87 -20.37
N ASP A 22 9.98 -5.42 -21.60
CA ASP A 22 11.17 -5.81 -22.35
C ASP A 22 12.00 -4.59 -22.74
N GLU A 23 11.35 -3.60 -23.33
CA GLU A 23 11.95 -2.33 -23.75
C GLU A 23 12.60 -1.60 -22.56
N LEU A 24 11.87 -1.43 -21.45
CA LEU A 24 12.39 -0.81 -20.21
C LEU A 24 13.57 -1.58 -19.62
N THR A 25 13.53 -2.90 -19.63
CA THR A 25 14.63 -3.72 -19.09
C THR A 25 15.89 -3.57 -19.94
N ASP A 26 15.76 -3.53 -21.25
CA ASP A 26 16.87 -3.36 -22.19
C ASP A 26 17.43 -1.91 -22.13
N GLU A 27 16.57 -0.89 -22.00
CA GLU A 27 16.98 0.50 -21.79
C GLU A 27 17.76 0.67 -20.47
N MET A 28 17.26 0.13 -19.36
CA MET A 28 17.94 0.16 -18.06
C MET A 28 19.32 -0.49 -18.16
N TYR A 29 19.41 -1.63 -18.80
CA TYR A 29 20.69 -2.33 -18.98
C TYR A 29 21.65 -1.53 -19.86
N ALA A 30 21.16 -0.93 -20.96
CA ALA A 30 21.94 -0.09 -21.85
C ALA A 30 22.47 1.17 -21.16
N GLN A 31 21.66 1.83 -20.32
CA GLN A 31 22.06 3.03 -19.56
C GLN A 31 23.22 2.73 -18.59
N THR A 32 23.32 1.51 -18.08
CA THR A 32 24.45 1.09 -17.23
C THR A 32 25.69 0.67 -18.03
N GLY A 33 25.63 0.73 -19.36
CA GLY A 33 26.69 0.23 -20.25
C GLY A 33 26.96 -1.25 -20.06
N GLY A 34 25.97 -2.03 -19.61
CA GLY A 34 26.09 -3.46 -19.31
C GLY A 34 26.97 -3.79 -18.09
N LYS A 35 27.33 -2.80 -17.28
CA LYS A 35 28.24 -2.94 -16.11
C LYS A 35 27.55 -2.76 -14.77
N CYS A 36 26.28 -3.18 -14.66
CA CYS A 36 25.53 -3.13 -13.41
C CYS A 36 25.79 -4.39 -12.57
N ASP A 37 26.27 -4.22 -11.35
CA ASP A 37 26.55 -5.33 -10.42
C ASP A 37 25.26 -5.92 -9.82
N GLY A 38 24.18 -5.12 -9.72
CA GLY A 38 22.91 -5.57 -9.18
C GLY A 38 21.80 -4.54 -9.30
N LEU A 39 20.58 -4.95 -8.95
CA LEU A 39 19.35 -4.18 -9.08
C LEU A 39 18.51 -4.27 -7.81
N ILE A 40 17.97 -3.13 -7.36
CA ILE A 40 16.89 -3.08 -6.35
C ILE A 40 15.58 -2.72 -7.06
N VAL A 41 14.57 -3.58 -6.88
CA VAL A 41 13.21 -3.37 -7.39
C VAL A 41 12.34 -2.93 -6.23
N ILE A 42 11.78 -1.71 -6.33
CA ILE A 42 10.93 -1.15 -5.27
C ILE A 42 9.47 -1.19 -5.71
N GLY A 43 8.58 -1.65 -4.83
CA GLY A 43 7.16 -1.71 -5.05
C GLY A 43 6.71 -2.86 -5.95
N ARG A 44 5.56 -2.69 -6.61
CA ARG A 44 4.93 -3.76 -7.39
C ARG A 44 5.74 -4.13 -8.63
N CYS A 45 6.04 -5.41 -8.77
CA CYS A 45 6.64 -5.98 -9.95
C CYS A 45 6.01 -7.35 -10.21
N ASN A 46 5.41 -7.58 -11.36
CA ASN A 46 4.82 -8.88 -11.66
C ASN A 46 5.90 -9.96 -11.84
N LYS A 47 5.50 -11.23 -11.73
CA LYS A 47 6.42 -12.38 -11.78
C LYS A 47 7.18 -12.49 -13.10
N GLU A 48 6.55 -12.15 -14.22
CA GLU A 48 7.19 -12.21 -15.55
C GLU A 48 8.25 -11.11 -15.71
N ALA A 49 7.93 -9.88 -15.27
CA ALA A 49 8.88 -8.77 -15.25
C ALA A 49 10.11 -9.12 -14.40
N LEU A 50 9.90 -9.69 -13.20
CA LEU A 50 10.99 -10.10 -12.34
C LEU A 50 11.87 -11.17 -12.98
N LYS A 51 11.28 -12.17 -13.64
CA LYS A 51 12.04 -13.19 -14.37
C LYS A 51 12.93 -12.57 -15.45
N LYS A 52 12.44 -11.60 -16.20
CA LYS A 52 13.21 -10.88 -17.22
C LYS A 52 14.34 -10.07 -16.61
N LEU A 53 14.08 -9.31 -15.54
CA LEU A 53 15.12 -8.58 -14.81
C LEU A 53 16.24 -9.53 -14.37
N LYS A 54 15.91 -10.73 -13.89
CA LYS A 54 16.89 -11.75 -13.50
C LYS A 54 17.72 -12.30 -14.67
N THR A 55 17.25 -12.23 -15.90
CA THR A 55 18.08 -12.64 -17.06
C THR A 55 19.15 -11.62 -17.41
N ARG A 56 18.93 -10.35 -17.08
CA ARG A 56 19.87 -9.24 -17.35
C ARG A 56 20.74 -8.90 -16.14
N PHE A 57 20.16 -8.93 -14.94
CA PHE A 57 20.85 -8.57 -13.70
C PHE A 57 21.08 -9.83 -12.85
N LYS A 58 22.34 -10.10 -12.53
CA LYS A 58 22.73 -11.29 -11.76
C LYS A 58 22.24 -11.22 -10.31
N ASN A 59 22.30 -10.04 -9.71
CA ASN A 59 21.96 -9.80 -8.31
C ASN A 59 20.74 -8.89 -8.27
N VAL A 60 19.60 -9.39 -7.77
CA VAL A 60 18.35 -8.65 -7.67
C VAL A 60 17.81 -8.77 -6.25
N VAL A 61 17.43 -7.64 -5.67
CA VAL A 61 16.74 -7.54 -4.38
C VAL A 61 15.41 -6.83 -4.60
N SER A 62 14.35 -7.31 -3.97
CA SER A 62 13.02 -6.70 -3.98
C SER A 62 12.75 -5.99 -2.65
N VAL A 63 12.20 -4.78 -2.70
CA VAL A 63 11.82 -4.00 -1.50
C VAL A 63 10.36 -3.58 -1.60
N ASN A 64 9.60 -3.81 -0.53
CA ASN A 64 8.20 -3.45 -0.38
C ASN A 64 7.30 -4.01 -1.49
N ARG A 65 7.45 -5.28 -1.81
CA ARG A 65 6.59 -5.97 -2.76
C ARG A 65 5.46 -6.69 -2.02
N ASN A 66 4.23 -6.37 -2.35
CA ASN A 66 3.04 -6.96 -1.73
C ASN A 66 2.68 -8.38 -2.24
N SER A 67 3.59 -9.04 -2.95
CA SER A 67 3.37 -10.41 -3.44
C SER A 67 4.51 -11.30 -3.01
N THR A 68 4.20 -12.48 -2.48
CA THR A 68 5.19 -13.50 -2.14
C THR A 68 6.04 -13.85 -3.35
N ASN A 69 7.35 -13.64 -3.23
CA ASN A 69 8.30 -14.02 -4.23
C ASN A 69 9.51 -14.65 -3.54
N TYR A 70 9.73 -15.92 -3.80
CA TYR A 70 10.83 -16.67 -3.22
C TYR A 70 12.05 -16.80 -4.16
N GLU A 71 12.08 -15.99 -5.23
CA GLU A 71 13.10 -16.13 -6.27
C GLU A 71 14.27 -15.16 -6.12
N VAL A 72 14.09 -14.08 -5.35
CA VAL A 72 15.13 -13.06 -5.07
C VAL A 72 15.12 -12.70 -3.60
N ASP A 73 16.17 -12.07 -3.11
CA ASP A 73 16.15 -11.48 -1.77
C ASP A 73 15.07 -10.43 -1.66
N GLU A 74 14.40 -10.40 -0.53
CA GLU A 74 13.25 -9.54 -0.33
C GLU A 74 13.28 -8.88 1.04
N VAL A 75 13.03 -7.57 1.06
CA VAL A 75 12.71 -6.81 2.28
C VAL A 75 11.27 -6.36 2.15
N LEU A 76 10.44 -6.73 3.10
CA LEU A 76 9.01 -6.41 3.06
C LEU A 76 8.46 -6.00 4.43
N CYS A 77 7.33 -5.30 4.38
CA CYS A 77 6.41 -5.17 5.48
C CYS A 77 5.14 -5.95 5.11
N ASP A 78 4.69 -6.87 5.97
CA ASP A 78 3.58 -7.78 5.62
C ASP A 78 2.26 -7.02 5.52
N GLY A 79 1.73 -6.92 4.30
CA GLY A 79 0.46 -6.25 4.03
C GLY A 79 -0.73 -6.82 4.79
N THR A 80 -0.72 -8.13 5.09
CA THR A 80 -1.77 -8.77 5.89
C THR A 80 -1.73 -8.25 7.33
N LYS A 81 -0.56 -8.17 7.93
CA LYS A 81 -0.38 -7.63 9.29
C LYS A 81 -0.67 -6.13 9.37
N ILE A 82 -0.29 -5.36 8.32
CA ILE A 82 -0.61 -3.94 8.20
C ILE A 82 -2.12 -3.72 8.23
N ALA A 83 -2.85 -4.44 7.38
CA ALA A 83 -4.31 -4.35 7.34
C ALA A 83 -4.94 -4.81 8.66
N SER A 84 -4.46 -5.91 9.22
CA SER A 84 -4.94 -6.41 10.52
C SER A 84 -4.80 -5.35 11.61
N SER A 85 -3.66 -4.68 11.71
CA SER A 85 -3.43 -3.60 12.69
C SER A 85 -4.42 -2.44 12.51
N ALA A 86 -4.71 -2.04 11.27
CA ALA A 86 -5.66 -0.98 10.96
C ALA A 86 -7.10 -1.39 11.31
N ILE A 87 -7.52 -2.59 10.89
CA ILE A 87 -8.89 -3.09 11.11
C ILE A 87 -9.15 -3.36 12.59
N GLU A 88 -8.19 -3.96 13.31
CA GLU A 88 -8.33 -4.15 14.77
C GLU A 88 -8.45 -2.82 15.52
N HIS A 89 -7.82 -1.75 15.06
CA HIS A 89 -8.00 -0.41 15.64
C HIS A 89 -9.44 0.08 15.45
N LEU A 90 -10.01 -0.06 14.25
CA LEU A 90 -11.41 0.30 13.99
C LEU A 90 -12.40 -0.55 14.80
N ILE A 91 -12.17 -1.85 14.92
CA ILE A 91 -13.00 -2.74 15.72
C ILE A 91 -12.94 -2.37 17.22
N LYS A 92 -11.77 -2.01 17.75
CA LYS A 92 -11.62 -1.52 19.13
C LYS A 92 -12.40 -0.22 19.38
N LEU A 93 -12.62 0.58 18.33
CA LEU A 93 -13.47 1.78 18.38
C LEU A 93 -14.96 1.49 18.18
N GLY A 94 -15.36 0.19 18.09
CA GLY A 94 -16.74 -0.26 17.98
C GLY A 94 -17.27 -0.37 16.55
N HIS A 95 -16.44 -0.12 15.52
CA HIS A 95 -16.88 -0.23 14.13
C HIS A 95 -17.03 -1.69 13.70
N THR A 96 -18.17 -2.02 13.11
CA THR A 96 -18.46 -3.31 12.46
C THR A 96 -18.76 -3.15 10.96
N ASN A 97 -19.25 -1.99 10.54
CA ASN A 97 -19.52 -1.64 9.15
C ASN A 97 -18.28 -0.93 8.56
N ILE A 98 -17.29 -1.72 8.18
CA ILE A 98 -15.98 -1.23 7.73
C ILE A 98 -15.83 -1.48 6.23
N ALA A 99 -15.59 -0.42 5.46
CA ALA A 99 -15.31 -0.51 4.04
C ALA A 99 -13.82 -0.70 3.75
N TYR A 100 -13.52 -1.36 2.64
CA TYR A 100 -12.19 -1.45 2.06
C TYR A 100 -12.09 -0.62 0.77
N VAL A 101 -11.00 0.15 0.61
CA VAL A 101 -10.74 0.91 -0.60
C VAL A 101 -9.31 0.62 -1.08
N GLY A 102 -9.19 -0.02 -2.25
CA GLY A 102 -7.88 -0.40 -2.79
C GLY A 102 -7.95 -1.52 -3.82
N HIS A 103 -6.80 -2.07 -4.17
CA HIS A 103 -6.76 -3.27 -5.01
C HIS A 103 -7.27 -4.49 -4.28
N VAL A 104 -8.00 -5.36 -4.97
CA VAL A 104 -8.53 -6.61 -4.42
C VAL A 104 -7.76 -7.85 -4.91
N ARG A 105 -7.18 -7.80 -6.11
CA ARG A 105 -6.51 -8.96 -6.71
C ARG A 105 -5.05 -9.04 -6.30
N ASN A 106 -4.63 -10.19 -5.73
CA ASN A 106 -3.26 -10.42 -5.28
C ASN A 106 -2.73 -9.30 -4.36
N GLU A 107 -3.60 -8.79 -3.47
CA GLU A 107 -3.29 -7.73 -2.53
C GLU A 107 -3.35 -8.27 -1.10
N ALA A 108 -2.20 -8.29 -0.43
CA ALA A 108 -2.09 -8.81 0.92
C ALA A 108 -2.91 -8.00 1.94
N ARG A 109 -3.05 -6.68 1.73
CA ARG A 109 -3.87 -5.81 2.58
C ARG A 109 -5.36 -6.14 2.48
N TYR A 110 -5.85 -6.51 1.29
CA TYR A 110 -7.22 -6.98 1.13
C TYR A 110 -7.43 -8.33 1.82
N THR A 111 -6.47 -9.24 1.70
CA THR A 111 -6.51 -10.52 2.43
C THR A 111 -6.56 -10.27 3.93
N GLY A 112 -5.70 -9.40 4.46
CA GLY A 112 -5.67 -9.06 5.89
C GLY A 112 -6.95 -8.39 6.39
N TYR A 113 -7.59 -7.55 5.57
CA TYR A 113 -8.90 -6.99 5.86
C TYR A 113 -9.94 -8.10 6.05
N LEU A 114 -10.08 -9.02 5.09
CA LEU A 114 -11.04 -10.12 5.16
C LEU A 114 -10.77 -11.06 6.32
N GLU A 115 -9.52 -11.46 6.53
CA GLU A 115 -9.12 -12.37 7.61
C GLU A 115 -9.36 -11.76 8.99
N THR A 116 -9.12 -10.45 9.14
CA THR A 116 -9.33 -9.77 10.43
C THR A 116 -10.81 -9.62 10.75
N LEU A 117 -11.64 -9.22 9.78
CA LEU A 117 -13.11 -9.20 9.99
C LEU A 117 -13.62 -10.59 10.40
N LYS A 118 -13.22 -11.62 9.66
CA LYS A 118 -13.61 -13.01 9.97
C LYS A 118 -13.16 -13.46 11.37
N LYS A 119 -11.97 -13.10 11.80
CA LYS A 119 -11.43 -13.39 13.14
C LYS A 119 -12.31 -12.80 14.27
N HIS A 120 -12.98 -11.68 13.99
CA HIS A 120 -13.86 -10.99 14.92
C HIS A 120 -15.36 -11.26 14.67
N ASP A 121 -15.69 -12.29 13.88
CA ASP A 121 -17.08 -12.66 13.53
C ASP A 121 -17.87 -11.51 12.86
N ILE A 122 -17.17 -10.63 12.14
CA ILE A 122 -17.76 -9.54 11.35
C ILE A 122 -17.85 -10.00 9.90
N GLU A 123 -19.04 -9.90 9.31
CA GLU A 123 -19.24 -10.20 7.89
C GLU A 123 -18.72 -9.07 7.00
N ALA A 124 -17.93 -9.44 5.99
CA ALA A 124 -17.50 -8.49 4.98
C ALA A 124 -18.64 -8.21 4.01
N VAL A 125 -19.11 -6.97 3.94
CA VAL A 125 -20.19 -6.55 3.04
C VAL A 125 -19.60 -6.29 1.64
N PRO A 126 -20.06 -7.04 0.59
CA PRO A 126 -19.51 -6.87 -0.76
C PRO A 126 -19.61 -5.43 -1.30
N ASP A 127 -20.72 -4.75 -1.01
CA ASP A 127 -20.98 -3.36 -1.46
C ASP A 127 -20.07 -2.33 -0.77
N TYR A 128 -19.33 -2.72 0.26
CA TYR A 128 -18.34 -1.90 0.95
C TYR A 128 -16.91 -2.14 0.45
N VAL A 129 -16.73 -2.91 -0.63
CA VAL A 129 -15.42 -3.15 -1.24
C VAL A 129 -15.29 -2.32 -2.52
N TYR A 130 -14.48 -1.28 -2.46
CA TYR A 130 -14.24 -0.35 -3.56
C TYR A 130 -12.88 -0.65 -4.20
N GLU A 131 -12.89 -1.34 -5.36
CA GLU A 131 -11.67 -1.60 -6.12
C GLU A 131 -11.19 -0.32 -6.80
N THR A 132 -9.92 0.07 -6.54
CA THR A 132 -9.30 1.28 -7.09
C THR A 132 -7.85 1.03 -7.49
N ASN A 133 -7.28 1.89 -8.34
CA ASN A 133 -5.83 1.92 -8.62
C ASN A 133 -5.03 2.70 -7.56
N GLN A 134 -5.66 2.97 -6.42
CA GLN A 134 -5.02 3.61 -5.26
C GLN A 134 -4.53 5.04 -5.55
N THR A 135 -5.32 5.81 -6.29
CA THR A 135 -5.06 7.23 -6.56
C THR A 135 -5.94 8.14 -5.69
N GLU A 136 -5.51 9.39 -5.51
CA GLU A 136 -6.30 10.41 -4.79
C GLU A 136 -7.64 10.66 -5.46
N ALA A 137 -7.66 10.78 -6.80
CA ALA A 137 -8.89 11.04 -7.56
C ALA A 137 -9.91 9.92 -7.40
N GLU A 138 -9.47 8.66 -7.42
CA GLU A 138 -10.38 7.52 -7.21
C GLU A 138 -10.90 7.48 -5.78
N GLY A 139 -10.06 7.78 -4.78
CA GLY A 139 -10.51 7.95 -3.40
C GLY A 139 -11.59 9.01 -3.27
N TYR A 140 -11.41 10.17 -3.91
CA TYR A 140 -12.43 11.23 -3.96
C TYR A 140 -13.75 10.73 -4.56
N HIS A 141 -13.70 10.05 -5.70
CA HIS A 141 -14.90 9.52 -6.37
C HIS A 141 -15.59 8.40 -5.59
N VAL A 142 -14.84 7.56 -4.88
CA VAL A 142 -15.44 6.55 -3.98
C VAL A 142 -16.28 7.25 -2.92
N MET A 143 -15.75 8.25 -2.22
CA MET A 143 -16.50 8.97 -1.19
C MET A 143 -17.68 9.75 -1.78
N GLU A 144 -17.53 10.33 -2.97
CA GLU A 144 -18.64 11.01 -3.67
C GLU A 144 -19.79 10.03 -3.98
N SER A 145 -19.47 8.78 -4.34
CA SER A 145 -20.46 7.71 -4.53
C SER A 145 -21.13 7.32 -3.22
N VAL A 146 -20.34 7.12 -2.16
CA VAL A 146 -20.86 6.77 -0.82
C VAL A 146 -21.81 7.82 -0.28
N LEU A 147 -21.52 9.11 -0.50
CA LEU A 147 -22.40 10.19 -0.03
C LEU A 147 -23.80 10.16 -0.64
N LYS A 148 -23.96 9.53 -1.82
CA LYS A 148 -25.25 9.39 -2.53
C LYS A 148 -26.07 8.17 -2.07
N ASN A 149 -25.46 7.23 -1.36
CA ASN A 149 -26.14 6.02 -0.89
C ASN A 149 -26.85 6.28 0.45
N ASP A 150 -27.92 5.54 0.72
CA ASP A 150 -28.62 5.59 2.00
C ASP A 150 -27.86 4.75 3.05
N ASP A 151 -27.42 3.57 2.69
CA ASP A 151 -26.58 2.69 3.54
C ASP A 151 -25.09 3.03 3.37
N LYS A 152 -24.44 3.34 4.49
CA LYS A 152 -23.07 3.84 4.49
C LYS A 152 -22.21 3.12 5.53
N PRO A 153 -20.95 2.76 5.20
CA PRO A 153 -20.02 2.23 6.18
C PRO A 153 -19.68 3.29 7.24
N THR A 154 -19.49 2.86 8.48
CA THR A 154 -19.11 3.76 9.58
C THR A 154 -17.61 4.04 9.61
N ALA A 155 -16.81 3.20 8.93
CA ALA A 155 -15.38 3.37 8.83
C ALA A 155 -14.84 2.88 7.48
N PHE A 156 -13.67 3.41 7.09
CA PHE A 156 -12.95 3.04 5.86
C PHE A 156 -11.51 2.65 6.18
N TYR A 157 -11.09 1.51 5.66
CA TYR A 157 -9.69 1.17 5.53
C TYR A 157 -9.26 1.36 4.08
N CYS A 158 -8.40 2.35 3.84
CA CYS A 158 -7.78 2.59 2.56
C CYS A 158 -6.43 1.88 2.50
N ALA A 159 -6.18 1.14 1.42
CA ALA A 159 -4.93 0.40 1.26
C ALA A 159 -3.68 1.30 1.27
N ASN A 160 -3.81 2.59 0.93
CA ASN A 160 -2.74 3.59 1.03
C ASN A 160 -3.27 4.97 1.44
N ASP A 161 -2.37 5.82 1.92
CA ASP A 161 -2.69 7.18 2.38
C ASP A 161 -3.22 8.07 1.26
N ILE A 162 -2.68 7.96 0.05
CA ILE A 162 -3.09 8.79 -1.10
C ILE A 162 -4.58 8.64 -1.38
N THR A 163 -5.09 7.41 -1.37
CA THR A 163 -6.53 7.15 -1.55
C THR A 163 -7.34 7.71 -0.38
N ALA A 164 -6.86 7.53 0.87
CA ALA A 164 -7.53 8.07 2.06
C ALA A 164 -7.60 9.61 2.03
N ILE A 165 -6.55 10.27 1.57
CA ILE A 165 -6.53 11.72 1.36
C ILE A 165 -7.63 12.14 0.37
N GLY A 166 -7.86 11.37 -0.69
CA GLY A 166 -8.96 11.59 -1.61
C GLY A 166 -10.34 11.54 -0.94
N LEU A 167 -10.58 10.53 -0.08
CA LEU A 167 -11.82 10.42 0.70
C LEU A 167 -12.01 11.66 1.59
N ILE A 168 -10.97 12.06 2.32
CA ILE A 168 -11.00 13.23 3.23
C ILE A 168 -11.26 14.51 2.45
N LYS A 169 -10.62 14.72 1.30
CA LYS A 169 -10.86 15.89 0.44
C LYS A 169 -12.30 15.98 -0.03
N CYS A 170 -12.91 14.84 -0.38
CA CYS A 170 -14.32 14.81 -0.77
C CYS A 170 -15.24 15.20 0.39
N LEU A 171 -15.04 14.64 1.59
CA LEU A 171 -15.81 15.00 2.79
C LEU A 171 -15.68 16.49 3.10
N ASN A 172 -14.48 17.04 3.03
CA ASN A 172 -14.22 18.47 3.25
C ASN A 172 -14.91 19.35 2.20
N HIS A 173 -14.93 18.92 0.93
CA HIS A 173 -15.59 19.64 -0.14
C HIS A 173 -17.10 19.73 0.11
N TYR A 174 -17.75 18.60 0.38
CA TYR A 174 -19.20 18.55 0.56
C TYR A 174 -19.68 19.07 1.93
N ARG A 175 -18.79 19.20 2.90
CA ARG A 175 -19.07 19.69 4.27
C ARG A 175 -20.27 18.98 4.90
N ASN A 176 -20.37 17.66 4.71
CA ASN A 176 -21.49 16.88 5.23
C ASN A 176 -21.35 16.68 6.74
N ARG A 177 -22.17 17.40 7.52
CA ARG A 177 -22.15 17.33 9.00
C ARG A 177 -22.86 16.10 9.58
N TYR A 178 -23.56 15.34 8.75
CA TYR A 178 -24.37 14.21 9.20
C TYR A 178 -23.67 12.85 8.97
N TYR A 179 -22.57 12.85 8.26
CA TYR A 179 -21.81 11.64 7.98
C TYR A 179 -20.32 11.90 8.14
N ILE A 180 -19.78 11.41 9.23
CA ILE A 180 -18.38 11.58 9.64
C ILE A 180 -17.79 10.19 9.91
N PRO A 181 -17.40 9.45 8.86
CA PRO A 181 -16.83 8.13 9.02
C PRO A 181 -15.40 8.21 9.58
N SER A 182 -14.99 7.17 10.32
CA SER A 182 -13.59 6.95 10.62
C SER A 182 -12.82 6.57 9.36
N ILE A 183 -11.62 7.12 9.15
CA ILE A 183 -10.76 6.81 8.01
C ILE A 183 -9.37 6.43 8.52
N ILE A 184 -8.92 5.24 8.16
CA ILE A 184 -7.59 4.73 8.45
C ILE A 184 -6.93 4.20 7.18
N SER A 185 -5.62 4.26 7.10
CA SER A 185 -4.88 3.82 5.92
C SER A 185 -3.53 3.19 6.26
N SER A 186 -2.70 3.03 5.25
CA SER A 186 -1.32 2.54 5.38
C SER A 186 -0.39 3.41 4.57
N ASP A 187 0.86 3.47 4.97
CA ASP A 187 2.08 4.02 4.39
C ASP A 187 2.72 5.12 5.24
N ASN A 188 1.95 5.92 6.00
CA ASN A 188 2.42 7.07 6.77
C ASN A 188 3.31 8.00 5.92
N ILE A 189 2.74 8.48 4.80
CA ILE A 189 3.41 9.51 3.99
C ILE A 189 3.35 10.86 4.69
N GLU A 190 4.21 11.79 4.27
CA GLU A 190 4.29 13.12 4.90
C GLU A 190 2.96 13.87 4.84
N GLU A 191 2.25 13.81 3.72
CA GLU A 191 0.96 14.46 3.49
C GLU A 191 -0.13 14.02 4.47
N SER A 192 -0.03 12.81 5.03
CA SER A 192 -1.00 12.28 6.01
C SER A 192 -1.11 13.12 7.29
N GLN A 193 -0.06 13.89 7.60
CA GLN A 193 -0.01 14.78 8.76
C GLN A 193 -0.67 16.14 8.52
N TYR A 194 -0.87 16.50 7.26
CA TYR A 194 -1.41 17.79 6.86
C TYR A 194 -2.86 17.73 6.41
N THR A 195 -3.48 16.54 6.49
CA THR A 195 -4.92 16.40 6.27
C THR A 195 -5.72 16.95 7.44
N GLN A 196 -6.98 17.31 7.19
CA GLN A 196 -7.93 17.66 8.24
C GLN A 196 -9.17 16.77 8.13
N PRO A 197 -9.39 15.88 9.11
CA PRO A 197 -8.54 15.56 10.26
C PRO A 197 -7.20 14.92 9.84
N MET A 198 -6.18 15.00 10.72
CA MET A 198 -4.91 14.30 10.49
C MET A 198 -5.14 12.79 10.39
N LEU A 199 -4.61 12.17 9.34
CA LEU A 199 -4.89 10.79 8.98
C LEU A 199 -4.19 9.77 9.90
N THR A 200 -4.97 8.93 10.55
CA THR A 200 -4.51 7.72 11.25
C THR A 200 -4.05 6.70 10.21
N THR A 201 -2.86 6.14 10.36
CA THR A 201 -2.26 5.28 9.34
C THR A 201 -1.31 4.25 9.95
N VAL A 202 -1.06 3.16 9.27
CA VAL A 202 -0.01 2.20 9.65
C VAL A 202 1.29 2.60 8.97
N ASN A 203 2.29 2.95 9.76
CA ASN A 203 3.61 3.32 9.26
C ASN A 203 4.37 2.12 8.72
N LEU A 204 4.92 2.27 7.52
CA LEU A 204 5.89 1.36 6.94
C LEU A 204 7.29 1.95 7.21
N PRO A 205 8.23 1.19 7.81
CA PRO A 205 9.59 1.68 8.11
C PRO A 205 10.46 1.78 6.86
N LYS A 206 10.13 2.72 5.97
CA LYS A 206 10.67 2.85 4.60
C LYS A 206 12.19 3.02 4.57
N GLU A 207 12.74 3.84 5.49
CA GLU A 207 14.17 4.10 5.60
C GLU A 207 14.92 2.80 5.96
N GLU A 208 14.39 2.06 6.93
CA GLU A 208 14.97 0.79 7.38
C GLU A 208 14.88 -0.28 6.29
N MET A 209 13.73 -0.38 5.62
CA MET A 209 13.53 -1.27 4.48
C MET A 209 14.52 -0.96 3.34
N GLY A 210 14.72 0.32 3.03
CA GLY A 210 15.68 0.77 2.03
C GLY A 210 17.12 0.41 2.41
N ARG A 211 17.51 0.64 3.65
CA ARG A 211 18.83 0.28 4.18
C ARG A 211 19.11 -1.21 4.05
N PHE A 212 18.20 -2.05 4.52
CA PHE A 212 18.34 -3.52 4.41
C PHE A 212 18.33 -4.00 2.95
N GLY A 213 17.56 -3.35 2.08
CA GLY A 213 17.58 -3.67 0.65
C GLY A 213 18.97 -3.47 0.03
N VAL A 214 19.66 -2.38 0.39
CA VAL A 214 21.03 -2.09 -0.05
C VAL A 214 22.03 -3.08 0.57
N GLU A 215 21.93 -3.36 1.87
CA GLU A 215 22.79 -4.32 2.56
C GLU A 215 22.70 -5.71 1.95
N LEU A 216 21.49 -6.23 1.71
CA LEU A 216 21.28 -7.51 1.05
C LEU A 216 21.86 -7.55 -0.36
N LEU A 217 21.72 -6.45 -1.13
CA LEU A 217 22.28 -6.38 -2.46
C LEU A 217 23.81 -6.44 -2.43
N ILE A 218 24.46 -5.69 -1.54
CA ILE A 218 25.92 -5.71 -1.35
C ILE A 218 26.38 -7.09 -0.93
N ASP A 219 25.69 -7.74 0.00
CA ASP A 219 26.03 -9.07 0.46
C ASP A 219 25.94 -10.12 -0.66
N ARG A 220 24.92 -9.99 -1.53
CA ARG A 220 24.80 -10.85 -2.71
C ARG A 220 25.91 -10.62 -3.73
N ILE A 221 26.24 -9.36 -4.02
CA ILE A 221 27.32 -9.00 -4.95
C ILE A 221 28.68 -9.54 -4.44
N THR A 222 28.94 -9.43 -3.15
CA THR A 222 30.19 -9.87 -2.53
C THR A 222 30.24 -11.38 -2.22
N GLY A 223 29.13 -12.08 -2.47
CA GLY A 223 29.05 -13.54 -2.27
C GLY A 223 28.98 -13.99 -0.80
N ARG A 224 28.60 -13.08 0.11
CA ARG A 224 28.45 -13.38 1.54
C ARG A 224 27.28 -14.32 1.83
N HIS A 225 26.26 -14.35 0.96
CA HIS A 225 25.21 -15.36 1.00
C HIS A 225 24.86 -15.86 -0.40
N LYS A 226 24.31 -17.09 -0.47
CA LYS A 226 23.92 -17.77 -1.72
C LYS A 226 22.41 -18.03 -1.77
N ASN A 227 21.81 -18.37 -0.64
CA ASN A 227 20.39 -18.65 -0.53
C ASN A 227 19.58 -17.35 -0.56
N VAL A 228 18.32 -17.44 -0.96
CA VAL A 228 17.39 -16.30 -0.88
C VAL A 228 17.11 -15.96 0.58
N ILE A 229 17.24 -14.68 0.91
CA ILE A 229 16.93 -14.14 2.22
C ILE A 229 15.64 -13.32 2.11
N ARG A 230 14.74 -13.54 3.06
CA ARG A 230 13.54 -12.72 3.23
C ARG A 230 13.57 -12.06 4.59
N LEU A 231 13.61 -10.72 4.59
CA LEU A 231 13.53 -9.92 5.80
C LEU A 231 12.14 -9.29 5.88
N GLU A 232 11.45 -9.57 6.96
CA GLU A 232 10.19 -8.93 7.29
C GLU A 232 10.41 -7.91 8.40
N ILE A 233 9.98 -6.67 8.16
CA ILE A 233 10.07 -5.58 9.12
C ILE A 233 8.63 -5.21 9.51
N GLU A 234 8.36 -5.09 10.79
CA GLU A 234 7.02 -4.78 11.27
C GLU A 234 6.71 -3.29 11.11
N GLY A 235 5.49 -3.01 10.64
CA GLY A 235 4.90 -1.67 10.66
C GLY A 235 4.27 -1.38 12.04
N ASN A 236 4.04 -0.12 12.33
CA ASN A 236 3.38 0.32 13.55
C ASN A 236 2.24 1.28 13.28
N LEU A 237 1.17 1.18 14.06
CA LEU A 237 0.03 2.09 13.98
C LEU A 237 0.41 3.48 14.50
N VAL A 238 0.08 4.50 13.71
CA VAL A 238 0.21 5.92 14.05
C VAL A 238 -1.20 6.51 14.19
N VAL A 239 -1.68 6.60 15.43
CA VAL A 239 -3.01 7.14 15.73
C VAL A 239 -2.98 8.66 15.66
N ARG A 240 -3.92 9.22 14.90
CA ARG A 240 -4.18 10.67 14.78
C ARG A 240 -5.68 10.95 14.96
N ASN A 241 -6.24 11.90 14.21
CA ASN A 241 -7.57 12.44 14.47
C ASN A 241 -8.67 11.92 13.53
N SER A 242 -8.33 11.08 12.53
CA SER A 242 -9.29 10.62 11.52
C SER A 242 -10.12 9.39 11.93
N CYS A 243 -9.94 8.88 13.15
CA CYS A 243 -10.72 7.77 13.70
C CYS A 243 -11.30 8.15 15.06
N ALA A 244 -12.55 7.76 15.29
CA ALA A 244 -13.29 8.01 16.52
C ALA A 244 -14.16 6.79 16.89
N PRO A 245 -14.56 6.60 18.16
CA PRO A 245 -15.55 5.59 18.54
C PRO A 245 -16.86 5.73 17.78
N VAL A 246 -17.49 4.62 17.40
CA VAL A 246 -18.72 4.61 16.58
C VAL A 246 -19.90 5.30 17.28
N ASP A 247 -19.97 5.25 18.62
CA ASP A 247 -21.05 5.80 19.43
C ASP A 247 -20.83 7.27 19.82
N GLU A 248 -19.65 7.80 19.58
CA GLU A 248 -19.36 9.20 19.83
C GLU A 248 -19.63 10.01 18.58
N THR A 249 -20.60 10.92 18.66
CA THR A 249 -20.83 11.97 17.65
C THR A 249 -19.62 12.92 17.71
N TYR A 250 -18.50 12.48 17.17
CA TYR A 250 -17.34 13.35 17.03
C TYR A 250 -17.70 14.45 16.05
N ILE A 251 -17.71 15.66 16.57
CA ILE A 251 -17.46 16.85 15.76
C ILE A 251 -15.95 16.79 15.44
N THR A 252 -15.55 15.83 14.63
CA THR A 252 -14.29 15.93 13.97
C THR A 252 -14.42 17.11 13.04
N GLU A 253 -13.70 18.19 13.31
CA GLU A 253 -13.78 19.40 12.51
C GLU A 253 -13.17 19.13 11.12
N TYR A 254 -13.96 18.48 10.26
CA TYR A 254 -13.69 18.45 8.81
C TYR A 254 -13.89 19.87 8.20
N TYR A 255 -14.06 20.90 9.06
CA TYR A 255 -14.48 22.23 8.66
C TYR A 255 -13.56 23.30 9.23
N ILE A 256 -12.58 23.65 8.48
CA ILE A 256 -11.99 25.00 8.49
C ILE A 256 -11.90 25.50 7.05
#